data_c4723faa9beb1d6418b419329328c3b6
#
_entry.id   c4723faa9beb1d6418b419329328c3b6
#
_cell.length_a   1.000
_cell.length_b   1.000
_cell.length_c   1.000
_cell.angle_alpha   90.00
_cell.angle_beta   90.00
_cell.angle_gamma   90.00
#
_symmetry.space_group_name_H-M   'P 1'
#
loop_
_entity.id
_entity.type
_entity.pdbx_description
1 polymer ?
#
loop_
_entity_poly.entity_id
_entity_poly.type
_entity_poly.pdbx_seq_one_letter_code
_entity_poly.pdbx_strand_id
1 'polypeptide(L)'
;MNYLFVVAHPDDEVLGAGATICELVKSGENVFVCCMSSECDTRYDDMVSAMELTHGILGVKKAYVGRHTALALKHANHLELVQFIEDAIMDCKADVVVTHHPNDSNYDHFVTAEVCFEAARLPQRKLKYEHRIRNVLTMEVQSETDWQMNLSSSKFVPNTYMEVSEESLAKKCLALQEYDNVMRDAPHPRCERNILALAAVRGSESGYMNAEAFYSMFKLGV
;
A
#
# COMPACT_ATOMS: atom_id res chain seq x y z
N MET A 1 5.55 8.98 13.88
CA MET A 1 5.14 9.60 12.59
C MET A 1 3.77 9.06 12.17
N ASN A 2 3.13 9.71 11.20
CA ASN A 2 1.88 9.25 10.61
C ASN A 2 2.15 8.71 9.21
N TYR A 3 1.90 7.43 8.99
CA TYR A 3 2.04 6.75 7.70
C TYR A 3 0.67 6.59 7.06
N LEU A 4 0.51 7.01 5.81
CA LEU A 4 -0.70 6.82 5.02
C LEU A 4 -0.40 5.90 3.84
N PHE A 5 -1.02 4.71 3.84
CA PHE A 5 -0.98 3.78 2.72
C PHE A 5 -2.15 4.09 1.79
N VAL A 6 -1.86 4.48 0.55
CA VAL A 6 -2.85 4.80 -0.47
C VAL A 6 -2.87 3.66 -1.48
N VAL A 7 -3.95 2.89 -1.50
CA VAL A 7 -4.07 1.64 -2.26
C VAL A 7 -5.31 1.64 -3.15
N ALA A 8 -5.25 0.89 -4.22
CA ALA A 8 -6.34 0.77 -5.19
C ALA A 8 -7.49 -0.06 -4.64
N HIS A 9 -7.17 -1.24 -4.05
CA HIS A 9 -8.14 -2.22 -3.60
C HIS A 9 -7.89 -2.62 -2.14
N PRO A 10 -8.91 -3.13 -1.44
CA PRO A 10 -8.73 -3.81 -0.16
C PRO A 10 -7.87 -5.06 -0.37
N ASP A 11 -6.81 -5.26 0.36
CA ASP A 11 -5.76 -6.27 0.34
C ASP A 11 -4.37 -5.77 -0.14
N ASP A 12 -4.31 -4.76 -0.96
CA ASP A 12 -3.06 -4.27 -1.55
C ASP A 12 -2.06 -3.79 -0.49
N GLU A 13 -2.54 -3.09 0.56
CA GLU A 13 -1.70 -2.63 1.66
C GLU A 13 -1.10 -3.79 2.44
N VAL A 14 -1.86 -4.89 2.55
CA VAL A 14 -1.39 -6.09 3.22
C VAL A 14 -0.42 -6.85 2.35
N LEU A 15 -0.73 -7.04 1.07
CA LEU A 15 0.15 -7.70 0.10
C LEU A 15 1.48 -6.97 -0.05
N GLY A 16 1.44 -5.64 -0.15
CA GLY A 16 2.65 -4.83 -0.36
C GLY A 16 3.44 -4.54 0.89
N ALA A 17 2.78 -4.36 2.05
CA ALA A 17 3.42 -3.80 3.24
C ALA A 17 2.85 -4.32 4.58
N GLY A 18 2.14 -5.44 4.61
CA GLY A 18 1.45 -5.91 5.81
C GLY A 18 2.37 -6.15 7.01
N ALA A 19 3.54 -6.71 6.79
CA ALA A 19 4.51 -6.93 7.87
C ALA A 19 5.14 -5.59 8.32
N THR A 20 5.43 -4.68 7.40
CA THR A 20 5.90 -3.33 7.70
C THR A 20 4.87 -2.54 8.53
N ILE A 21 3.59 -2.64 8.20
CA ILE A 21 2.51 -2.02 8.98
C ILE A 21 2.56 -2.51 10.43
N CYS A 22 2.71 -3.82 10.64
CA CYS A 22 2.86 -4.39 11.98
C CYS A 22 4.08 -3.82 12.72
N GLU A 23 5.23 -3.72 12.07
CA GLU A 23 6.46 -3.20 12.71
C GLU A 23 6.34 -1.70 13.03
N LEU A 24 5.72 -0.91 12.16
CA LEU A 24 5.44 0.51 12.42
C LEU A 24 4.56 0.68 13.65
N VAL A 25 3.47 -0.09 13.74
CA VAL A 25 2.56 -0.06 14.90
C VAL A 25 3.27 -0.49 16.18
N LYS A 26 4.07 -1.58 16.15
CA LYS A 26 4.90 -2.01 17.28
C LYS A 26 5.88 -0.91 17.75
N SER A 27 6.39 -0.12 16.81
CA SER A 27 7.29 1.00 17.10
C SER A 27 6.57 2.26 17.59
N GLY A 28 5.24 2.22 17.78
CA GLY A 28 4.43 3.34 18.26
C GLY A 28 4.08 4.36 17.18
N GLU A 29 4.27 4.03 15.89
CA GLU A 29 3.87 4.88 14.78
C GLU A 29 2.37 4.75 14.49
N ASN A 30 1.77 5.78 13.92
CA ASN A 30 0.37 5.72 13.53
C ASN A 30 0.27 5.32 12.05
N VAL A 31 -0.53 4.30 11.77
CA VAL A 31 -0.78 3.82 10.41
C VAL A 31 -2.22 4.08 10.01
N PHE A 32 -2.38 4.62 8.82
CA PHE A 32 -3.66 4.94 8.17
C PHE A 32 -3.68 4.30 6.78
N VAL A 33 -4.86 3.93 6.31
CA VAL A 33 -5.07 3.39 4.96
C VAL A 33 -6.08 4.25 4.22
N CYS A 34 -5.81 4.57 2.96
CA CYS A 34 -6.74 5.21 2.03
C CYS A 34 -6.94 4.25 0.86
N CYS A 35 -8.04 3.52 0.86
CA CYS A 35 -8.42 2.59 -0.19
C CYS A 35 -9.32 3.28 -1.21
N MET A 36 -8.91 3.30 -2.48
CA MET A 36 -9.60 4.05 -3.53
C MET A 36 -10.90 3.38 -3.95
N SER A 37 -10.91 2.07 -4.12
CA SER A 37 -12.07 1.31 -4.56
C SER A 37 -12.41 0.19 -3.58
N SER A 38 -13.67 0.07 -3.26
CA SER A 38 -14.19 -0.97 -2.38
C SER A 38 -15.49 -1.59 -2.94
N GLU A 39 -15.98 -1.06 -4.06
CA GLU A 39 -17.14 -1.62 -4.75
C GLU A 39 -16.68 -2.62 -5.82
N CYS A 40 -17.06 -3.88 -5.61
CA CYS A 40 -17.02 -4.91 -6.63
C CYS A 40 -18.42 -5.53 -6.71
N ASP A 41 -19.30 -4.95 -7.51
CA ASP A 41 -20.71 -5.34 -7.68
C ASP A 41 -21.48 -5.44 -6.35
N THR A 42 -21.79 -6.67 -5.90
CA THR A 42 -22.62 -6.92 -4.71
C THR A 42 -21.82 -7.20 -3.43
N ARG A 43 -20.48 -7.14 -3.46
CA ARG A 43 -19.60 -7.56 -2.35
C ARG A 43 -18.97 -6.41 -1.56
N TYR A 44 -19.49 -5.20 -1.68
CA TYR A 44 -18.94 -4.04 -0.97
C TYR A 44 -18.87 -4.25 0.55
N ASP A 45 -19.99 -4.64 1.16
CA ASP A 45 -20.06 -4.78 2.62
C ASP A 45 -19.13 -5.91 3.12
N ASP A 46 -19.01 -7.01 2.36
CA ASP A 46 -18.12 -8.11 2.70
C ASP A 46 -16.64 -7.68 2.65
N MET A 47 -16.26 -6.91 1.64
CA MET A 47 -14.88 -6.43 1.50
C MET A 47 -14.52 -5.39 2.56
N VAL A 48 -15.43 -4.49 2.92
CA VAL A 48 -15.21 -3.52 3.99
C VAL A 48 -15.09 -4.23 5.33
N SER A 49 -15.94 -5.23 5.59
CA SER A 49 -15.88 -6.03 6.82
C SER A 49 -14.56 -6.81 6.93
N ALA A 50 -14.11 -7.43 5.84
CA ALA A 50 -12.81 -8.11 5.78
C ALA A 50 -11.65 -7.13 6.04
N MET A 51 -11.71 -5.94 5.46
CA MET A 51 -10.72 -4.89 5.67
C MET A 51 -10.69 -4.40 7.13
N GLU A 52 -11.84 -4.27 7.79
CA GLU A 52 -11.90 -3.91 9.21
C GLU A 52 -11.25 -4.97 10.10
N LEU A 53 -11.52 -6.27 9.85
CA LEU A 53 -10.88 -7.37 10.57
C LEU A 53 -9.36 -7.37 10.35
N THR A 54 -8.94 -7.26 9.11
CA THR A 54 -7.53 -7.19 8.71
C THR A 54 -6.80 -6.02 9.37
N HIS A 55 -7.40 -4.83 9.35
CA HIS A 55 -6.85 -3.64 9.99
C HIS A 55 -6.77 -3.78 11.52
N GLY A 56 -7.72 -4.51 12.14
CA GLY A 56 -7.64 -4.89 13.54
C GLY A 56 -6.44 -5.78 13.86
N ILE A 57 -6.14 -6.77 13.00
CA ILE A 57 -4.97 -7.66 13.14
C ILE A 57 -3.66 -6.87 13.01
N LEU A 58 -3.58 -5.96 12.02
CA LEU A 58 -2.37 -5.19 11.72
C LEU A 58 -2.18 -3.98 12.66
N GLY A 59 -3.22 -3.51 13.32
CA GLY A 59 -3.21 -2.33 14.20
C GLY A 59 -3.34 -1.00 13.44
N VAL A 60 -3.99 -0.99 12.27
CA VAL A 60 -4.29 0.23 11.52
C VAL A 60 -5.25 1.10 12.32
N LYS A 61 -4.92 2.38 12.44
CA LYS A 61 -5.66 3.33 13.29
C LYS A 61 -6.97 3.81 12.68
N LYS A 62 -6.99 4.03 11.37
CA LYS A 62 -8.16 4.50 10.62
C LYS A 62 -8.00 4.17 9.15
N ALA A 63 -9.11 3.81 8.51
CA ALA A 63 -9.23 3.69 7.07
C ALA A 63 -10.14 4.78 6.50
N TYR A 64 -9.76 5.27 5.31
CA TYR A 64 -10.58 6.09 4.42
C TYR A 64 -10.95 5.21 3.24
N VAL A 65 -12.24 4.99 3.01
CA VAL A 65 -12.72 4.03 2.03
C VAL A 65 -13.50 4.75 0.93
N GLY A 66 -12.95 4.76 -0.26
CA GLY A 66 -13.58 5.28 -1.46
C GLY A 66 -14.63 4.30 -2.01
N ARG A 67 -15.65 4.84 -2.66
CA ARG A 67 -16.73 4.06 -3.27
C ARG A 67 -16.60 3.95 -4.80
N HIS A 68 -15.37 3.85 -5.29
CA HIS A 68 -15.16 3.64 -6.70
C HIS A 68 -15.21 2.14 -7.01
N THR A 69 -15.71 1.82 -8.21
CA THR A 69 -15.74 0.42 -8.69
C THR A 69 -14.33 -0.06 -9.03
N ALA A 70 -13.95 -1.21 -8.52
CA ALA A 70 -12.68 -1.85 -8.85
C ALA A 70 -12.57 -2.12 -10.37
N LEU A 71 -11.36 -2.04 -10.90
CA LEU A 71 -11.01 -2.12 -12.32
C LEU A 71 -11.60 -0.99 -13.19
N ALA A 72 -12.13 0.06 -12.57
CA ALA A 72 -12.79 1.16 -13.26
C ALA A 72 -12.29 2.56 -12.84
N LEU A 73 -11.22 2.67 -12.05
CA LEU A 73 -10.70 3.96 -11.58
C LEU A 73 -10.34 4.91 -12.74
N LYS A 74 -9.92 4.37 -13.88
CA LYS A 74 -9.66 5.16 -15.11
C LYS A 74 -10.87 5.95 -15.64
N HIS A 75 -12.08 5.56 -15.24
CA HIS A 75 -13.34 6.22 -15.64
C HIS A 75 -13.86 7.17 -14.55
N ALA A 76 -13.25 7.17 -13.39
CA ALA A 76 -13.59 8.09 -12.32
C ALA A 76 -13.11 9.52 -12.61
N ASN A 77 -13.72 10.49 -11.96
CA ASN A 77 -13.29 11.87 -12.10
C ASN A 77 -11.90 12.04 -11.43
N HIS A 78 -10.90 12.37 -12.21
CA HIS A 78 -9.52 12.52 -11.76
C HIS A 78 -9.38 13.50 -10.58
N LEU A 79 -10.06 14.64 -10.63
CA LEU A 79 -10.01 15.63 -9.56
C LEU A 79 -10.61 15.08 -8.25
N GLU A 80 -11.69 14.32 -8.33
CA GLU A 80 -12.33 13.69 -7.16
C GLU A 80 -11.38 12.67 -6.50
N LEU A 81 -10.67 11.87 -7.32
CA LEU A 81 -9.68 10.94 -6.81
C LEU A 81 -8.54 11.66 -6.06
N VAL A 82 -8.00 12.73 -6.66
CA VAL A 82 -6.94 13.53 -6.03
C VAL A 82 -7.44 14.17 -4.73
N GLN A 83 -8.64 14.77 -4.73
CA GLN A 83 -9.23 15.40 -3.54
C GLN A 83 -9.48 14.39 -2.42
N PHE A 84 -9.93 13.19 -2.72
CA PHE A 84 -10.14 12.15 -1.72
C PHE A 84 -8.85 11.81 -0.97
N ILE A 85 -7.73 11.69 -1.69
CA ILE A 85 -6.42 11.44 -1.07
C ILE A 85 -5.93 12.68 -0.30
N GLU A 86 -6.14 13.90 -0.85
CA GLU A 86 -5.78 15.14 -0.15
C GLU A 86 -6.51 15.29 1.18
N ASP A 87 -7.79 14.92 1.24
CA ASP A 87 -8.59 14.96 2.46
C ASP A 87 -8.04 13.95 3.50
N ALA A 88 -7.66 12.75 3.07
CA ALA A 88 -7.02 11.76 3.93
C ALA A 88 -5.67 12.26 4.46
N ILE A 89 -4.82 12.84 3.59
CA ILE A 89 -3.52 13.43 3.97
C ILE A 89 -3.71 14.54 5.02
N MET A 90 -4.71 15.40 4.83
CA MET A 90 -4.98 16.52 5.75
C MET A 90 -5.49 16.03 7.10
N ASP A 91 -6.41 15.06 7.10
CA ASP A 91 -7.03 14.55 8.33
C ASP A 91 -6.03 13.78 9.19
N CYS A 92 -5.25 12.87 8.59
CA CYS A 92 -4.25 12.10 9.35
C CYS A 92 -2.92 12.84 9.55
N LYS A 93 -2.70 13.99 8.90
CA LYS A 93 -1.43 14.72 8.88
C LYS A 93 -0.27 13.78 8.51
N ALA A 94 -0.36 13.18 7.34
CA ALA A 94 0.60 12.18 6.88
C ALA A 94 2.03 12.74 6.80
N ASP A 95 2.98 12.11 7.50
CA ASP A 95 4.42 12.35 7.36
C ASP A 95 5.01 11.57 6.20
N VAL A 96 4.53 10.34 6.01
CA VAL A 96 4.97 9.41 4.97
C VAL A 96 3.74 8.90 4.22
N VAL A 97 3.81 8.95 2.90
CA VAL A 97 2.78 8.38 2.02
C VAL A 97 3.39 7.19 1.28
N VAL A 98 2.69 6.06 1.29
CA VAL A 98 3.08 4.84 0.59
C VAL A 98 2.00 4.50 -0.42
N THR A 99 2.35 4.17 -1.65
CA THR A 99 1.40 3.81 -2.69
C THR A 99 1.97 2.74 -3.64
N HIS A 100 1.24 2.40 -4.68
CA HIS A 100 1.67 1.44 -5.68
C HIS A 100 2.86 1.90 -6.49
N HIS A 101 3.59 0.93 -7.07
CA HIS A 101 4.57 1.23 -8.09
C HIS A 101 3.87 1.70 -9.38
N PRO A 102 4.30 2.83 -10.01
CA PRO A 102 3.57 3.42 -11.13
C PRO A 102 3.58 2.56 -12.41
N ASN A 103 4.41 1.52 -12.47
CA ASN A 103 4.46 0.60 -13.60
C ASN A 103 3.95 -0.80 -13.22
N ASP A 104 2.94 -0.87 -12.37
CA ASP A 104 2.27 -2.11 -12.02
C ASP A 104 1.43 -2.64 -13.20
N SER A 105 1.17 -3.96 -13.25
CA SER A 105 0.34 -4.56 -14.31
C SER A 105 -1.13 -4.19 -14.19
N ASN A 106 -1.59 -3.88 -12.98
CA ASN A 106 -2.97 -3.47 -12.72
C ASN A 106 -3.14 -1.97 -13.01
N TYR A 107 -4.09 -1.66 -13.90
CA TYR A 107 -4.30 -0.27 -14.30
C TYR A 107 -4.84 0.62 -13.18
N ASP A 108 -5.62 0.08 -12.25
CA ASP A 108 -6.08 0.85 -11.08
C ASP A 108 -4.93 1.20 -10.15
N HIS A 109 -3.89 0.34 -10.04
CA HIS A 109 -2.66 0.64 -9.30
C HIS A 109 -1.90 1.80 -9.93
N PHE A 110 -1.79 1.79 -11.27
CA PHE A 110 -1.20 2.91 -12.02
C PHE A 110 -1.96 4.22 -11.76
N VAL A 111 -3.29 4.22 -11.91
CA VAL A 111 -4.13 5.41 -11.65
C VAL A 111 -3.97 5.89 -10.22
N THR A 112 -4.00 4.97 -9.24
CA THR A 112 -3.84 5.29 -7.82
C THR A 112 -2.48 5.92 -7.55
N ALA A 113 -1.40 5.40 -8.14
CA ALA A 113 -0.06 5.99 -8.01
C ALA A 113 -0.01 7.41 -8.59
N GLU A 114 -0.55 7.64 -9.80
CA GLU A 114 -0.58 8.96 -10.43
C GLU A 114 -1.31 10.00 -9.58
N VAL A 115 -2.57 9.72 -9.18
CA VAL A 115 -3.35 10.66 -8.37
C VAL A 115 -2.76 10.85 -6.97
N CYS A 116 -2.10 9.82 -6.42
CA CYS A 116 -1.38 9.91 -5.15
C CYS A 116 -0.17 10.85 -5.23
N PHE A 117 0.62 10.79 -6.30
CA PHE A 117 1.74 11.71 -6.50
C PHE A 117 1.27 13.16 -6.67
N GLU A 118 0.12 13.38 -7.31
CA GLU A 118 -0.48 14.72 -7.38
C GLU A 118 -0.96 15.22 -6.02
N ALA A 119 -1.65 14.36 -5.26
CA ALA A 119 -2.14 14.68 -3.92
C ALA A 119 -1.00 14.92 -2.93
N ALA A 120 0.08 14.15 -3.00
CA ALA A 120 1.26 14.31 -2.14
C ALA A 120 1.96 15.67 -2.30
N ARG A 121 1.66 16.42 -3.36
CA ARG A 121 2.14 17.81 -3.58
C ARG A 121 1.28 18.87 -2.87
N LEU A 122 0.28 18.45 -2.11
CA LEU A 122 -0.63 19.35 -1.38
C LEU A 122 0.09 20.43 -0.57
N PRO A 123 1.16 20.12 0.21
CA PRO A 123 1.87 21.14 0.98
C PRO A 123 2.49 22.26 0.13
N GLN A 124 2.86 21.97 -1.12
CA GLN A 124 3.42 22.95 -2.05
C GLN A 124 2.33 23.83 -2.69
N ARG A 125 1.10 23.32 -2.80
CA ARG A 125 -0.02 24.03 -3.43
C ARG A 125 -0.84 24.89 -2.46
N LYS A 126 -0.97 24.45 -1.20
CA LYS A 126 -1.74 25.16 -0.16
C LYS A 126 -0.78 25.90 0.77
N LEU A 127 -0.54 27.20 0.53
CA LEU A 127 0.38 28.03 1.29
C LEU A 127 0.11 28.05 2.81
N LYS A 128 -1.11 27.79 3.24
CA LYS A 128 -1.51 27.73 4.66
C LYS A 128 -1.42 26.34 5.27
N TYR A 129 -1.02 25.32 4.50
CA TYR A 129 -0.86 23.96 5.01
C TYR A 129 0.56 23.81 5.58
N GLU A 130 0.66 23.83 6.89
CA GLU A 130 1.97 23.85 7.60
C GLU A 130 2.61 22.47 7.68
N HIS A 131 1.81 21.39 7.63
CA HIS A 131 2.32 20.02 7.71
C HIS A 131 3.05 19.62 6.42
N ARG A 132 4.14 18.87 6.55
CA ARG A 132 4.99 18.45 5.42
C ARG A 132 5.03 16.94 5.30
N ILE A 133 4.73 16.43 4.11
CA ILE A 133 5.04 15.05 3.76
C ILE A 133 6.57 14.95 3.63
N ARG A 134 7.17 14.05 4.38
CA ARG A 134 8.62 13.86 4.46
C ARG A 134 9.13 12.84 3.47
N ASN A 135 8.30 11.83 3.15
CA ASN A 135 8.67 10.78 2.21
C ASN A 135 7.46 10.30 1.42
N VAL A 136 7.67 9.99 0.15
CA VAL A 136 6.72 9.30 -0.71
C VAL A 136 7.39 8.03 -1.19
N LEU A 137 6.83 6.89 -0.82
CA LEU A 137 7.31 5.56 -1.13
C LEU A 137 6.37 4.86 -2.10
N THR A 138 6.91 3.99 -2.93
CA THR A 138 6.11 3.01 -3.67
C THR A 138 6.48 1.60 -3.24
N MET A 139 5.50 0.71 -3.25
CA MET A 139 5.63 -0.69 -2.85
C MET A 139 5.36 -1.62 -4.03
N GLU A 140 5.86 -2.85 -3.93
CA GLU A 140 5.50 -3.95 -4.83
C GLU A 140 4.32 -4.74 -4.28
N VAL A 141 3.41 -5.16 -5.17
CA VAL A 141 2.25 -6.00 -4.85
C VAL A 141 2.37 -7.31 -5.61
N GLN A 142 2.42 -8.42 -4.88
CA GLN A 142 2.57 -9.76 -5.48
C GLN A 142 1.39 -10.11 -6.39
N SER A 143 1.66 -10.74 -7.51
CA SER A 143 0.80 -11.06 -8.65
C SER A 143 0.42 -9.86 -9.54
N GLU A 144 0.92 -8.68 -9.22
CA GLU A 144 0.68 -7.47 -10.00
C GLU A 144 2.01 -6.86 -10.46
N THR A 145 2.88 -6.49 -9.52
CA THR A 145 4.20 -5.90 -9.85
C THR A 145 5.14 -6.93 -10.47
N ASP A 146 5.12 -8.17 -9.99
CA ASP A 146 5.93 -9.28 -10.49
C ASP A 146 5.45 -9.83 -11.85
N TRP A 147 4.17 -9.65 -12.20
CA TRP A 147 3.61 -10.02 -13.49
C TRP A 147 3.68 -8.93 -14.55
N GLN A 148 4.30 -7.84 -14.23
CA GLN A 148 4.52 -6.75 -15.17
C GLN A 148 5.17 -7.27 -16.46
N MET A 149 4.52 -7.08 -17.61
CA MET A 149 5.07 -7.38 -18.92
C MET A 149 6.32 -6.54 -19.16
N ASN A 150 7.42 -7.20 -19.49
CA ASN A 150 8.76 -6.61 -19.61
C ASN A 150 8.87 -5.43 -20.57
N LEU A 151 8.71 -4.25 -20.06
CA LEU A 151 9.37 -3.08 -20.62
C LEU A 151 10.59 -2.82 -19.74
N SER A 152 11.77 -3.07 -20.25
CA SER A 152 13.05 -3.15 -19.51
C SER A 152 13.43 -1.92 -18.68
N SER A 153 12.71 -0.81 -18.83
CA SER A 153 12.92 0.45 -18.10
C SER A 153 11.99 0.66 -16.90
N SER A 154 11.11 -0.26 -16.61
CA SER A 154 9.99 -0.03 -15.67
C SER A 154 9.86 -1.03 -14.54
N LYS A 155 10.85 -1.90 -14.34
CA LYS A 155 10.84 -2.86 -13.23
C LYS A 155 10.88 -2.14 -11.87
N PHE A 156 10.21 -2.73 -10.89
CA PHE A 156 10.40 -2.33 -9.50
C PHE A 156 11.84 -2.65 -9.06
N VAL A 157 12.59 -1.60 -8.74
CA VAL A 157 13.96 -1.71 -8.23
C VAL A 157 14.01 -0.98 -6.90
N PRO A 158 13.87 -1.67 -5.78
CA PRO A 158 13.80 -1.03 -4.47
C PRO A 158 15.10 -0.31 -4.10
N ASN A 159 14.98 0.76 -3.32
CA ASN A 159 16.10 1.50 -2.74
C ASN A 159 15.91 1.76 -1.24
N THR A 160 14.84 1.24 -0.67
CA THR A 160 14.46 1.40 0.73
C THR A 160 13.93 0.07 1.24
N TYR A 161 14.43 -0.39 2.38
CA TYR A 161 14.06 -1.69 2.95
C TYR A 161 13.65 -1.48 4.41
N MET A 162 12.57 -2.13 4.81
CA MET A 162 12.10 -2.15 6.18
C MET A 162 12.22 -3.58 6.72
N GLU A 163 13.05 -3.75 7.77
CA GLU A 163 13.19 -5.02 8.45
C GLU A 163 11.85 -5.46 9.02
N VAL A 164 11.52 -6.73 8.84
CA VAL A 164 10.29 -7.32 9.36
C VAL A 164 10.57 -8.61 10.10
N SER A 165 9.90 -8.81 11.23
CA SER A 165 10.01 -10.02 12.03
C SER A 165 9.17 -11.17 11.47
N GLU A 166 9.53 -12.40 11.83
CA GLU A 166 8.69 -13.59 11.52
C GLU A 166 7.28 -13.47 12.09
N GLU A 167 7.13 -12.86 13.28
CA GLU A 167 5.83 -12.59 13.88
C GLU A 167 4.98 -11.66 13.01
N SER A 168 5.58 -10.60 12.46
CA SER A 168 4.86 -9.66 11.58
C SER A 168 4.53 -10.27 10.23
N LEU A 169 5.38 -11.15 9.70
CA LEU A 169 5.06 -11.95 8.51
C LEU A 169 3.92 -12.92 8.75
N ALA A 170 3.87 -13.58 9.91
CA ALA A 170 2.76 -14.46 10.28
C ALA A 170 1.45 -13.66 10.39
N LYS A 171 1.48 -12.45 10.98
CA LYS A 171 0.31 -11.56 11.05
C LYS A 171 -0.14 -11.10 9.66
N LYS A 172 0.80 -10.79 8.76
CA LYS A 172 0.48 -10.49 7.35
C LYS A 172 -0.26 -11.65 6.69
N CYS A 173 0.23 -12.88 6.82
CA CYS A 173 -0.43 -14.06 6.27
C CYS A 173 -1.81 -14.29 6.88
N LEU A 174 -1.96 -14.11 8.20
CA LEU A 174 -3.25 -14.21 8.89
C LEU A 174 -4.24 -13.14 8.38
N ALA A 175 -3.79 -11.90 8.25
CA ALA A 175 -4.61 -10.80 7.73
C ALA A 175 -5.09 -11.04 6.29
N LEU A 176 -4.24 -11.61 5.44
CA LEU A 176 -4.61 -11.96 4.05
C LEU A 176 -5.67 -13.07 3.98
N GLN A 177 -5.78 -13.93 4.99
CA GLN A 177 -6.79 -15.00 5.04
C GLN A 177 -8.21 -14.47 5.32
N GLU A 178 -8.34 -13.26 5.85
CA GLU A 178 -9.65 -12.61 6.06
C GLU A 178 -10.32 -12.20 4.74
N TYR A 179 -9.55 -12.06 3.66
CA TYR A 179 -10.07 -11.75 2.34
C TYR A 179 -10.34 -13.02 1.54
N ASP A 180 -11.56 -13.18 1.07
CA ASP A 180 -11.94 -14.29 0.22
C ASP A 180 -11.11 -14.34 -1.07
N ASN A 181 -10.50 -15.48 -1.34
CA ASN A 181 -9.77 -15.75 -2.58
C ASN A 181 -8.54 -14.85 -2.84
N VAL A 182 -8.00 -14.14 -1.85
CA VAL A 182 -6.73 -13.39 -1.97
C VAL A 182 -5.55 -14.34 -1.87
N MET A 183 -5.52 -15.16 -0.82
CA MET A 183 -4.52 -16.23 -0.71
C MET A 183 -4.81 -17.33 -1.75
N ARG A 184 -3.77 -17.87 -2.36
CA ARG A 184 -3.85 -18.88 -3.42
C ARG A 184 -2.90 -20.02 -3.16
N ASP A 185 -3.17 -21.16 -3.78
CA ASP A 185 -2.26 -22.31 -3.75
C ASP A 185 -1.01 -22.07 -4.62
N ALA A 186 0.10 -22.70 -4.23
CA ALA A 186 1.32 -22.69 -5.04
C ALA A 186 1.03 -23.27 -6.45
N PRO A 187 1.63 -22.70 -7.51
CA PRO A 187 2.78 -21.78 -7.52
C PRO A 187 2.41 -20.28 -7.56
N HIS A 188 1.17 -19.91 -7.26
CA HIS A 188 0.73 -18.52 -7.35
C HIS A 188 1.59 -17.58 -6.47
N PRO A 189 1.92 -16.35 -6.89
CA PRO A 189 2.70 -15.39 -6.08
C PRO A 189 2.10 -15.13 -4.69
N ARG A 190 0.76 -15.11 -4.57
CA ARG A 190 0.04 -14.91 -3.30
C ARG A 190 -0.09 -16.18 -2.43
N CYS A 191 0.70 -17.24 -2.68
CA CYS A 191 0.77 -18.34 -1.73
C CYS A 191 1.72 -17.97 -0.58
N GLU A 192 1.45 -18.49 0.61
CA GLU A 192 2.24 -18.19 1.82
C GLU A 192 3.74 -18.41 1.60
N ARG A 193 4.10 -19.53 0.96
CA ARG A 193 5.51 -19.82 0.64
C ARG A 193 6.18 -18.69 -0.15
N ASN A 194 5.50 -18.13 -1.14
CA ASN A 194 6.08 -17.08 -2.00
C ASN A 194 6.09 -15.72 -1.31
N ILE A 195 5.12 -15.44 -0.44
CA ILE A 195 5.11 -14.25 0.41
C ILE A 195 6.35 -14.25 1.33
N LEU A 196 6.59 -15.37 2.01
CA LEU A 196 7.75 -15.52 2.89
C LEU A 196 9.08 -15.52 2.10
N ALA A 197 9.11 -16.15 0.93
CA ALA A 197 10.28 -16.17 0.05
C ALA A 197 10.65 -14.76 -0.43
N LEU A 198 9.67 -13.93 -0.81
CA LEU A 198 9.94 -12.55 -1.21
C LEU A 198 10.54 -11.75 -0.06
N ALA A 199 9.98 -11.87 1.15
CA ALA A 199 10.52 -11.19 2.33
C ALA A 199 11.98 -11.62 2.63
N ALA A 200 12.31 -12.90 2.47
CA ALA A 200 13.67 -13.40 2.64
C ALA A 200 14.62 -12.88 1.54
N VAL A 201 14.17 -12.79 0.29
CA VAL A 201 14.96 -12.20 -0.81
C VAL A 201 15.25 -10.73 -0.51
N ARG A 202 14.23 -9.93 -0.16
CA ARG A 202 14.40 -8.52 0.19
C ARG A 202 15.25 -8.32 1.44
N GLY A 203 15.15 -9.24 2.40
CA GLY A 203 16.05 -9.29 3.54
C GLY A 203 17.51 -9.49 3.12
N SER A 204 17.78 -10.47 2.25
CA SER A 204 19.14 -10.76 1.79
C SER A 204 19.77 -9.60 1.00
N GLU A 205 18.96 -8.84 0.24
CA GLU A 205 19.41 -7.64 -0.48
C GLU A 205 19.85 -6.50 0.46
N SER A 206 19.30 -6.45 1.67
CA SER A 206 19.50 -5.36 2.64
C SER A 206 20.36 -5.75 3.85
N GLY A 207 20.67 -7.03 4.01
CA GLY A 207 21.40 -7.55 5.16
C GLY A 207 20.54 -7.87 6.38
N TYR A 208 19.22 -7.90 6.23
CA TYR A 208 18.25 -8.37 7.21
C TYR A 208 17.87 -9.83 6.98
N MET A 209 17.29 -10.49 7.98
CA MET A 209 16.73 -11.84 7.79
C MET A 209 15.52 -11.81 6.87
N ASN A 210 14.62 -10.86 7.10
CA ASN A 210 13.45 -10.60 6.26
C ASN A 210 13.25 -9.10 6.14
N ALA A 211 12.77 -8.64 4.99
CA ALA A 211 12.38 -7.25 4.76
C ALA A 211 11.20 -7.16 3.79
N GLU A 212 10.45 -6.08 3.87
CA GLU A 212 9.63 -5.58 2.78
C GLU A 212 10.35 -4.41 2.12
N ALA A 213 10.19 -4.29 0.80
CA ALA A 213 10.98 -3.35 0.02
C ALA A 213 10.12 -2.27 -0.64
N PHE A 214 10.71 -1.07 -0.71
CA PHE A 214 10.05 0.12 -1.23
C PHE A 214 10.99 0.87 -2.17
N TYR A 215 10.41 1.73 -2.99
CA TYR A 215 11.17 2.71 -3.73
C TYR A 215 10.81 4.11 -3.23
N SER A 216 11.78 4.85 -2.71
CA SER A 216 11.61 6.24 -2.29
C SER A 216 11.64 7.15 -3.52
N MET A 217 10.46 7.71 -3.85
CA MET A 217 10.25 8.65 -4.95
C MET A 217 10.63 10.07 -4.57
N PHE A 218 10.44 10.41 -3.31
CA PHE A 218 10.68 11.74 -2.77
C PHE A 218 11.00 11.65 -1.29
N LYS A 219 12.02 12.39 -0.85
CA LYS A 219 12.43 12.47 0.56
C LYS A 219 12.85 13.89 0.92
N LEU A 220 12.33 14.41 2.03
CA LEU A 220 12.76 15.68 2.64
C LEU A 220 13.75 15.42 3.77
N GLY A 221 14.93 16.01 3.66
CA GLY A 221 15.96 15.95 4.67
C GLY A 221 16.69 14.59 4.69
N VAL A 222 17.49 14.41 5.71
CA VAL A 222 18.26 13.19 6.00
C VAL A 222 17.53 12.30 6.97
#